data_e3ba40c48dd8ffc2b9d6957eafbe996f
#
_entry.id   e3ba40c48dd8ffc2b9d6957eafbe996f
#
_cell.length_a   1.000
_cell.length_b   1.000
_cell.length_c   1.000
_cell.angle_alpha   90.00
_cell.angle_beta   90.00
_cell.angle_gamma   90.00
#
_symmetry.space_group_name_H-M   'P 1'
#
loop_
_entity.id
_entity.type
_entity.pdbx_description
1 polymer ?
#
loop_
_entity_poly.entity_id
_entity_poly.type
_entity_poly.pdbx_seq_one_letter_code
_entity_poly.pdbx_strand_id
1 'polypeptide(L)'
;MTRPGLCAVLVLCLSAAAAAVEPPQGVTVTVKTVEPFAYVCVPHSGPLTAIQDVVGTLFQNMQEQNISPTGEMIGVYHTDPSKGEPEKQQWEIGFPVADYASPLLPLQLKQWIFKDVATAIHTGLPETTGETVAKITEWLEVNGYEVAGPILERYFNFDPNDPNRAGLRIEIWVACRKT
;
A
#
# COMPACT_ATOMS: atom_id res chain seq x y z
N MET A 1 -7.53 81.51 3.68
CA MET A 1 -6.50 80.55 3.19
C MET A 1 -6.72 79.26 3.95
N THR A 2 -7.52 78.37 3.42
CA THR A 2 -7.89 77.08 4.02
C THR A 2 -7.45 75.96 3.10
N ARG A 3 -6.55 75.11 3.59
CA ARG A 3 -6.08 73.91 2.85
C ARG A 3 -7.05 72.74 3.11
N PRO A 4 -7.50 71.99 2.08
CA PRO A 4 -8.25 70.79 2.29
C PRO A 4 -7.31 69.59 2.60
N GLY A 5 -7.63 68.85 3.65
CA GLY A 5 -6.95 67.62 4.02
C GLY A 5 -7.34 66.48 3.10
N LEU A 6 -6.31 65.78 2.62
CA LEU A 6 -6.43 64.58 1.78
C LEU A 6 -6.63 63.38 2.71
N CYS A 7 -7.83 62.79 2.67
CA CYS A 7 -8.14 61.57 3.43
C CYS A 7 -7.69 60.37 2.58
N ALA A 8 -6.58 59.73 2.95
CA ALA A 8 -6.12 58.48 2.33
C ALA A 8 -6.90 57.31 2.90
N VAL A 9 -7.76 56.72 2.09
CA VAL A 9 -8.44 55.44 2.42
C VAL A 9 -7.48 54.29 2.16
N LEU A 10 -6.99 53.67 3.25
CA LEU A 10 -6.15 52.48 3.19
C LEU A 10 -7.07 51.26 2.98
N VAL A 11 -7.09 50.74 1.77
CA VAL A 11 -7.79 49.47 1.45
C VAL A 11 -6.88 48.33 1.91
N LEU A 12 -7.25 47.68 3.00
CA LEU A 12 -6.60 46.47 3.50
C LEU A 12 -7.12 45.28 2.68
N CYS A 13 -6.33 44.81 1.69
CA CYS A 13 -6.59 43.53 1.02
C CYS A 13 -6.22 42.38 1.95
N LEU A 14 -7.22 41.76 2.59
CA LEU A 14 -7.04 40.49 3.27
C LEU A 14 -6.90 39.39 2.20
N SER A 15 -5.69 38.98 1.87
CA SER A 15 -5.41 37.76 1.15
C SER A 15 -5.60 36.57 2.09
N ALA A 16 -6.71 35.84 1.95
CA ALA A 16 -6.88 34.56 2.61
C ALA A 16 -5.89 33.57 1.99
N ALA A 17 -4.78 33.33 2.68
CA ALA A 17 -3.91 32.21 2.35
C ALA A 17 -4.67 30.92 2.69
N ALA A 18 -5.03 30.15 1.67
CA ALA A 18 -5.50 28.78 1.87
C ALA A 18 -4.37 28.01 2.59
N ALA A 19 -4.62 27.62 3.82
CA ALA A 19 -3.71 26.78 4.56
C ALA A 19 -3.59 25.45 3.80
N ALA A 20 -2.43 25.19 3.21
CA ALA A 20 -2.09 23.86 2.73
C ALA A 20 -2.12 22.92 3.94
N VAL A 21 -2.99 21.91 3.91
CA VAL A 21 -3.00 20.87 4.93
C VAL A 21 -1.68 20.13 4.80
N GLU A 22 -0.80 20.30 5.79
CA GLU A 22 0.46 19.55 5.84
C GLU A 22 0.14 18.05 5.93
N PRO A 23 0.82 17.19 5.15
CA PRO A 23 0.64 15.75 5.29
C PRO A 23 1.02 15.31 6.70
N PRO A 24 0.33 14.30 7.27
CA PRO A 24 0.62 13.79 8.60
C PRO A 24 2.10 13.43 8.72
N GLN A 25 2.73 13.87 9.81
CA GLN A 25 4.18 13.81 9.99
C GLN A 25 4.72 12.38 9.74
N GLY A 26 5.62 12.23 8.78
CA GLY A 26 6.48 11.07 8.59
C GLY A 26 6.14 10.13 7.43
N VAL A 27 4.98 10.21 6.78
CA VAL A 27 4.64 9.35 5.62
C VAL A 27 4.30 10.22 4.41
N THR A 28 5.10 10.09 3.35
CA THR A 28 4.79 10.75 2.06
C THR A 28 3.91 9.84 1.22
N VAL A 29 2.69 10.28 0.92
CA VAL A 29 1.74 9.56 0.07
C VAL A 29 1.78 10.15 -1.33
N THR A 30 1.83 9.28 -2.35
CA THR A 30 1.74 9.67 -3.76
C THR A 30 0.76 8.75 -4.49
N VAL A 31 0.02 9.27 -5.47
CA VAL A 31 -0.77 8.45 -6.38
C VAL A 31 0.03 8.19 -7.64
N LYS A 32 0.09 6.93 -8.05
CA LYS A 32 0.73 6.52 -9.31
C LYS A 32 -0.14 5.55 -10.07
N THR A 33 0.03 5.51 -11.38
CA THR A 33 -0.55 4.48 -12.26
C THR A 33 0.46 3.35 -12.42
N VAL A 34 -0.02 2.11 -12.27
CA VAL A 34 0.79 0.90 -12.42
C VAL A 34 0.19 0.01 -13.52
N GLU A 35 1.06 -0.72 -14.22
CA GLU A 35 0.60 -1.69 -15.20
C GLU A 35 0.08 -2.95 -14.51
N PRO A 36 -0.97 -3.59 -15.05
CA PRO A 36 -1.40 -4.90 -14.59
C PRO A 36 -0.28 -5.94 -14.71
N PHE A 37 -0.21 -6.86 -13.75
CA PHE A 37 0.79 -7.93 -13.76
C PHE A 37 0.24 -9.23 -13.18
N ALA A 38 0.77 -10.36 -13.66
CA ALA A 38 0.47 -11.67 -13.12
C ALA A 38 1.32 -11.95 -11.88
N TYR A 39 0.75 -12.65 -10.92
CA TYR A 39 1.46 -13.15 -9.74
C TYR A 39 0.96 -14.53 -9.34
N VAL A 40 1.85 -15.32 -8.79
CA VAL A 40 1.55 -16.61 -8.16
C VAL A 40 1.48 -16.39 -6.66
N CYS A 41 0.44 -16.94 -6.03
CA CYS A 41 0.22 -16.78 -4.59
C CYS A 41 -0.31 -18.03 -3.91
N VAL A 42 -0.20 -18.04 -2.58
CA VAL A 42 -0.92 -18.95 -1.68
C VAL A 42 -1.99 -18.11 -0.98
N PRO A 43 -3.28 -18.27 -1.31
CA PRO A 43 -4.35 -17.58 -0.61
C PRO A 43 -4.59 -18.18 0.78
N HIS A 44 -4.96 -17.33 1.72
CA HIS A 44 -5.27 -17.71 3.09
C HIS A 44 -6.49 -16.98 3.63
N SER A 45 -7.25 -17.65 4.47
CA SER A 45 -8.32 -17.06 5.29
C SER A 45 -8.05 -17.34 6.74
N GLY A 46 -8.00 -16.30 7.57
CA GLY A 46 -7.69 -16.42 8.99
C GLY A 46 -6.63 -15.42 9.44
N PRO A 47 -6.13 -15.59 10.68
CA PRO A 47 -5.25 -14.63 11.32
C PRO A 47 -3.87 -14.54 10.64
N LEU A 48 -3.29 -13.34 10.67
CA LEU A 48 -1.95 -13.08 10.11
C LEU A 48 -0.82 -13.84 10.84
N THR A 49 -1.11 -14.44 11.99
CA THR A 49 -0.14 -15.29 12.69
C THR A 49 0.28 -16.50 11.84
N ALA A 50 -0.52 -16.91 10.85
CA ALA A 50 -0.20 -17.99 9.91
C ALA A 50 0.77 -17.58 8.79
N ILE A 51 1.21 -16.32 8.73
CA ILE A 51 1.98 -15.79 7.58
C ILE A 51 3.27 -16.57 7.33
N GLN A 52 3.96 -17.04 8.38
CA GLN A 52 5.21 -17.79 8.23
C GLN A 52 4.98 -19.15 7.55
N ASP A 53 3.90 -19.84 7.89
CA ASP A 53 3.55 -21.13 7.30
C ASP A 53 3.14 -20.96 5.82
N VAL A 54 2.41 -19.88 5.52
CA VAL A 54 2.02 -19.53 4.16
C VAL A 54 3.23 -19.17 3.30
N VAL A 55 4.16 -18.39 3.83
CA VAL A 55 5.44 -18.07 3.18
C VAL A 55 6.25 -19.34 2.91
N GLY A 56 6.38 -20.22 3.91
CA GLY A 56 7.06 -21.51 3.76
C GLY A 56 6.44 -22.35 2.64
N THR A 57 5.10 -22.44 2.62
CA THR A 57 4.35 -23.16 1.57
C THR A 57 4.60 -22.55 0.20
N LEU A 58 4.60 -21.21 0.07
CA LEU A 58 4.86 -20.50 -1.18
C LEU A 58 6.25 -20.86 -1.73
N PHE A 59 7.30 -20.69 -0.93
CA PHE A 59 8.68 -20.94 -1.38
C PHE A 59 8.90 -22.39 -1.79
N GLN A 60 8.45 -23.33 -0.96
CA GLN A 60 8.56 -24.76 -1.26
C GLN A 60 7.91 -25.11 -2.59
N ASN A 61 6.66 -24.72 -2.79
CA ASN A 61 5.91 -25.06 -4.01
C ASN A 61 6.44 -24.35 -5.26
N MET A 62 6.90 -23.11 -5.15
CA MET A 62 7.55 -22.42 -6.27
C MET A 62 8.83 -23.15 -6.70
N GLN A 63 9.64 -23.63 -5.74
CA GLN A 63 10.84 -24.40 -6.02
C GLN A 63 10.50 -25.74 -6.67
N GLU A 64 9.57 -26.52 -6.11
CA GLU A 64 9.15 -27.83 -6.64
C GLU A 64 8.57 -27.72 -8.05
N GLN A 65 7.86 -26.63 -8.36
CA GLN A 65 7.23 -26.39 -9.65
C GLN A 65 8.11 -25.61 -10.64
N ASN A 66 9.36 -25.27 -10.25
CA ASN A 66 10.31 -24.50 -11.05
C ASN A 66 9.73 -23.14 -11.52
N ILE A 67 8.95 -22.48 -10.67
CA ILE A 67 8.40 -21.15 -10.94
C ILE A 67 9.36 -20.09 -10.40
N SER A 68 9.85 -19.24 -11.31
CA SER A 68 10.77 -18.16 -10.96
C SER A 68 10.04 -16.83 -10.81
N PRO A 69 10.29 -16.08 -9.72
CA PRO A 69 9.73 -14.74 -9.56
C PRO A 69 10.34 -13.74 -10.54
N THR A 70 9.58 -12.73 -10.93
CA THR A 70 10.03 -11.60 -11.76
C THR A 70 10.13 -10.28 -10.97
N GLY A 71 9.82 -10.31 -9.68
CA GLY A 71 9.85 -9.15 -8.80
C GLY A 71 9.88 -9.54 -7.34
N GLU A 72 9.72 -8.56 -6.49
CA GLU A 72 9.75 -8.69 -5.03
C GLU A 72 8.54 -9.49 -4.52
N MET A 73 8.69 -10.13 -3.34
CA MET A 73 7.56 -10.76 -2.66
C MET A 73 6.46 -9.73 -2.38
N ILE A 74 5.22 -10.16 -2.54
CA ILE A 74 4.04 -9.33 -2.28
C ILE A 74 3.09 -10.00 -1.31
N GLY A 75 2.44 -9.19 -0.48
CA GLY A 75 1.24 -9.55 0.27
C GLY A 75 0.05 -8.78 -0.29
N VAL A 76 -1.06 -9.46 -0.56
CA VAL A 76 -2.30 -8.82 -1.00
C VAL A 76 -3.37 -9.06 0.05
N TYR A 77 -3.92 -7.97 0.60
CA TYR A 77 -4.88 -8.00 1.69
C TYR A 77 -6.24 -7.51 1.17
N HIS A 78 -7.20 -8.42 1.07
CA HIS A 78 -8.57 -8.13 0.62
C HIS A 78 -9.43 -7.53 1.73
N THR A 79 -9.03 -7.74 2.98
CA THR A 79 -9.56 -7.07 4.17
C THR A 79 -8.46 -6.25 4.81
N ASP A 80 -8.79 -5.07 5.34
CA ASP A 80 -7.81 -4.24 6.05
C ASP A 80 -7.28 -5.01 7.27
N PRO A 81 -5.99 -5.34 7.32
CA PRO A 81 -5.43 -6.18 8.39
C PRO A 81 -5.47 -5.50 9.76
N SER A 82 -5.65 -4.18 9.81
CA SER A 82 -5.80 -3.42 11.06
C SER A 82 -7.25 -3.37 11.58
N LYS A 83 -8.21 -3.88 10.79
CA LYS A 83 -9.64 -3.81 11.10
C LYS A 83 -10.29 -5.19 11.03
N GLY A 84 -11.34 -5.37 11.82
CA GLY A 84 -12.17 -6.56 11.79
C GLY A 84 -11.65 -7.71 12.66
N GLU A 85 -12.30 -8.87 12.49
CA GLU A 85 -11.99 -10.08 13.25
C GLU A 85 -10.84 -10.85 12.58
N PRO A 86 -9.78 -11.22 13.33
CA PRO A 86 -8.62 -11.93 12.76
C PRO A 86 -9.02 -13.18 11.95
N GLU A 87 -10.00 -13.94 12.42
CA GLU A 87 -10.47 -15.18 11.77
C GLU A 87 -11.18 -14.95 10.42
N LYS A 88 -11.57 -13.71 10.12
CA LYS A 88 -12.23 -13.32 8.87
C LYS A 88 -11.30 -12.61 7.90
N GLN A 89 -10.03 -12.47 8.25
CA GLN A 89 -9.05 -11.85 7.36
C GLN A 89 -8.89 -12.71 6.09
N GLN A 90 -8.83 -12.02 4.94
CA GLN A 90 -8.56 -12.64 3.64
C GLN A 90 -7.33 -11.99 3.03
N TRP A 91 -6.32 -12.78 2.81
CA TRP A 91 -5.04 -12.31 2.31
C TRP A 91 -4.30 -13.42 1.55
N GLU A 92 -3.25 -13.05 0.86
CA GLU A 92 -2.41 -13.96 0.11
C GLU A 92 -0.98 -13.44 0.06
N ILE A 93 -0.02 -14.36 0.05
CA ILE A 93 1.39 -14.06 -0.15
C ILE A 93 1.82 -14.66 -1.49
N GLY A 94 2.60 -13.93 -2.26
CA GLY A 94 2.99 -14.36 -3.58
C GLY A 94 4.18 -13.61 -4.16
N PHE A 95 4.43 -13.89 -5.44
CA PHE A 95 5.44 -13.22 -6.24
C PHE A 95 4.89 -12.86 -7.62
N PRO A 96 5.23 -11.70 -8.17
CA PRO A 96 5.07 -11.45 -9.59
C PRO A 96 5.78 -12.53 -10.41
N VAL A 97 5.14 -12.96 -11.47
CA VAL A 97 5.67 -14.00 -12.39
C VAL A 97 5.37 -13.62 -13.83
N ALA A 98 5.99 -14.34 -14.77
CA ALA A 98 5.63 -14.20 -16.17
C ALA A 98 4.18 -14.66 -16.43
N ASP A 99 3.48 -14.02 -17.37
CA ASP A 99 2.07 -14.26 -17.67
C ASP A 99 1.76 -15.69 -18.11
N TYR A 100 2.77 -16.43 -18.62
CA TYR A 100 2.64 -17.82 -19.04
C TYR A 100 2.87 -18.84 -17.92
N ALA A 101 3.08 -18.40 -16.67
CA ALA A 101 3.21 -19.32 -15.54
C ALA A 101 1.93 -20.16 -15.37
N SER A 102 2.09 -21.45 -15.11
CA SER A 102 0.97 -22.39 -14.94
C SER A 102 1.15 -23.19 -13.66
N PRO A 103 0.87 -22.58 -12.50
CA PRO A 103 1.07 -23.23 -11.20
C PRO A 103 0.04 -24.34 -10.97
N LEU A 104 0.45 -25.33 -10.17
CA LEU A 104 -0.44 -26.34 -9.58
C LEU A 104 -0.73 -25.97 -8.12
N LEU A 105 -1.87 -26.46 -7.62
CA LEU A 105 -2.21 -26.26 -6.20
C LEU A 105 -1.08 -26.72 -5.26
N PRO A 106 -0.85 -26.02 -4.14
CA PRO A 106 -1.69 -24.96 -3.56
C PRO A 106 -1.47 -23.56 -4.16
N LEU A 107 -0.55 -23.42 -5.13
CA LEU A 107 -0.31 -22.14 -5.78
C LEU A 107 -1.47 -21.78 -6.72
N GLN A 108 -1.79 -20.49 -6.79
CA GLN A 108 -2.79 -19.94 -7.70
C GLN A 108 -2.18 -18.80 -8.52
N LEU A 109 -2.48 -18.77 -9.82
CA LEU A 109 -2.15 -17.64 -10.69
C LEU A 109 -3.27 -16.62 -10.61
N LYS A 110 -2.92 -15.38 -10.30
CA LYS A 110 -3.84 -14.23 -10.25
C LYS A 110 -3.26 -13.03 -10.99
N GLN A 111 -4.07 -11.99 -11.15
CA GLN A 111 -3.64 -10.74 -11.77
C GLN A 111 -3.97 -9.56 -10.86
N TRP A 112 -2.99 -8.67 -10.69
CA TRP A 112 -3.23 -7.34 -10.19
C TRP A 112 -3.75 -6.48 -11.33
N ILE A 113 -5.00 -6.00 -11.20
CA ILE A 113 -5.70 -5.27 -12.27
C ILE A 113 -5.93 -3.79 -11.93
N PHE A 114 -5.63 -3.37 -10.70
CA PHE A 114 -5.87 -2.02 -10.22
C PHE A 114 -4.76 -1.10 -10.74
N LYS A 115 -5.14 -0.12 -11.56
CA LYS A 115 -4.19 0.79 -12.21
C LYS A 115 -3.73 1.91 -11.32
N ASP A 116 -4.66 2.55 -10.60
CA ASP A 116 -4.33 3.70 -9.77
C ASP A 116 -4.18 3.25 -8.32
N VAL A 117 -3.02 3.56 -7.76
CA VAL A 117 -2.67 3.20 -6.38
C VAL A 117 -2.09 4.41 -5.65
N ALA A 118 -2.58 4.64 -4.44
CA ALA A 118 -1.90 5.51 -3.48
C ALA A 118 -0.79 4.71 -2.81
N THR A 119 0.41 5.24 -2.79
CA THR A 119 1.59 4.51 -2.30
C THR A 119 2.37 5.31 -1.28
N ALA A 120 2.93 4.59 -0.31
CA ALA A 120 3.91 5.11 0.65
C ALA A 120 4.93 4.03 1.00
N ILE A 121 6.10 4.47 1.49
CA ILE A 121 7.11 3.57 2.02
C ILE A 121 6.93 3.46 3.53
N HIS A 122 6.81 2.22 3.99
CA HIS A 122 6.90 1.86 5.40
C HIS A 122 8.31 1.38 5.71
N THR A 123 8.89 1.92 6.78
CA THR A 123 10.16 1.45 7.36
C THR A 123 9.89 1.02 8.79
N GLY A 124 10.15 -0.24 9.08
CA GLY A 124 9.88 -0.81 10.40
C GLY A 124 9.46 -2.28 10.31
N LEU A 125 8.86 -2.75 11.38
CA LEU A 125 8.36 -4.11 11.44
C LEU A 125 7.11 -4.30 10.57
N PRO A 126 6.97 -5.40 9.84
CA PRO A 126 5.78 -5.68 9.02
C PRO A 126 4.47 -5.61 9.81
N GLU A 127 4.51 -5.92 11.09
CA GLU A 127 3.34 -5.91 11.98
C GLU A 127 2.79 -4.50 12.24
N THR A 128 3.57 -3.46 11.88
CA THR A 128 3.16 -2.04 12.05
C THR A 128 2.72 -1.37 10.75
N THR A 129 2.65 -2.09 9.63
CA THR A 129 2.21 -1.55 8.32
C THR A 129 0.82 -0.96 8.36
N GLY A 130 -0.07 -1.49 9.23
CA GLY A 130 -1.42 -0.97 9.43
C GLY A 130 -1.48 0.53 9.77
N GLU A 131 -0.47 1.06 10.49
CA GLU A 131 -0.39 2.50 10.79
C GLU A 131 -0.15 3.33 9.50
N THR A 132 0.67 2.81 8.59
CA THR A 132 0.93 3.47 7.31
C THR A 132 -0.27 3.36 6.38
N VAL A 133 -0.96 2.21 6.37
CA VAL A 133 -2.23 2.02 5.63
C VAL A 133 -3.28 3.04 6.09
N ALA A 134 -3.43 3.22 7.41
CA ALA A 134 -4.37 4.20 7.96
C ALA A 134 -4.06 5.63 7.47
N LYS A 135 -2.78 6.03 7.45
CA LYS A 135 -2.35 7.35 6.94
C LYS A 135 -2.59 7.51 5.43
N ILE A 136 -2.38 6.45 4.63
CA ILE A 136 -2.72 6.47 3.20
C ILE A 136 -4.22 6.66 3.01
N THR A 137 -5.05 5.93 3.77
CA THR A 137 -6.51 6.00 3.66
C THR A 137 -7.03 7.39 4.05
N GLU A 138 -6.53 7.96 5.15
CA GLU A 138 -6.87 9.32 5.55
C GLU A 138 -6.48 10.35 4.48
N TRP A 139 -5.27 10.20 3.91
CA TRP A 139 -4.82 11.06 2.83
C TRP A 139 -5.72 10.98 1.59
N LEU A 140 -6.16 9.77 1.21
CA LEU A 140 -7.08 9.54 0.09
C LEU A 140 -8.39 10.32 0.29
N GLU A 141 -9.02 10.19 1.46
CA GLU A 141 -10.27 10.87 1.80
C GLU A 141 -10.15 12.40 1.67
N VAL A 142 -9.06 12.97 2.23
CA VAL A 142 -8.82 14.44 2.19
C VAL A 142 -8.56 14.95 0.77
N ASN A 143 -7.97 14.10 -0.12
CA ASN A 143 -7.56 14.52 -1.47
C ASN A 143 -8.56 14.12 -2.58
N GLY A 144 -9.78 13.69 -2.23
CA GLY A 144 -10.85 13.38 -3.18
C GLY A 144 -10.63 12.06 -3.91
N TYR A 145 -10.13 11.07 -3.20
CA TYR A 145 -10.02 9.69 -3.66
C TYR A 145 -10.75 8.76 -2.70
N GLU A 146 -11.17 7.61 -3.20
CA GLU A 146 -11.72 6.54 -2.40
C GLU A 146 -10.93 5.24 -2.62
N VAL A 147 -10.93 4.37 -1.62
CA VAL A 147 -10.35 3.01 -1.74
C VAL A 147 -11.20 2.21 -2.72
N ALA A 148 -10.57 1.61 -3.73
CA ALA A 148 -11.25 0.91 -4.83
C ALA A 148 -10.87 -0.57 -4.96
N GLY A 149 -10.07 -1.09 -4.03
CA GLY A 149 -9.63 -2.48 -4.07
C GLY A 149 -8.77 -2.86 -2.88
N PRO A 150 -8.00 -3.95 -3.00
CA PRO A 150 -7.17 -4.46 -1.93
C PRO A 150 -5.96 -3.58 -1.63
N ILE A 151 -5.32 -3.86 -0.50
CA ILE A 151 -4.01 -3.34 -0.13
C ILE A 151 -2.97 -4.32 -0.65
N LEU A 152 -1.87 -3.81 -1.24
CA LEU A 152 -0.73 -4.61 -1.65
C LEU A 152 0.53 -4.08 -0.96
N GLU A 153 1.29 -4.98 -0.36
CA GLU A 153 2.59 -4.72 0.25
C GLU A 153 3.68 -5.38 -0.59
N ARG A 154 4.75 -4.64 -0.92
CA ARG A 154 5.93 -5.15 -1.61
C ARG A 154 7.11 -5.13 -0.65
N TYR A 155 7.71 -6.29 -0.42
CA TYR A 155 8.75 -6.49 0.58
C TYR A 155 10.13 -6.46 -0.09
N PHE A 156 10.81 -5.32 0.01
CA PHE A 156 12.18 -5.20 -0.51
C PHE A 156 13.19 -5.79 0.47
N ASN A 157 14.17 -6.50 -0.07
CA ASN A 157 15.23 -7.15 0.72
C ASN A 157 14.68 -8.18 1.74
N PHE A 158 13.59 -8.85 1.39
CA PHE A 158 13.06 -9.91 2.24
C PHE A 158 14.00 -11.12 2.21
N ASP A 159 14.52 -11.49 3.37
CA ASP A 159 15.25 -12.75 3.60
C ASP A 159 14.48 -13.56 4.67
N PRO A 160 13.94 -14.74 4.32
CA PRO A 160 13.23 -15.57 5.29
C PRO A 160 14.10 -16.05 6.44
N ASN A 161 15.43 -16.02 6.28
CA ASN A 161 16.40 -16.45 7.29
C ASN A 161 16.93 -15.31 8.16
N ASP A 162 16.63 -14.03 7.83
CA ASP A 162 17.03 -12.90 8.64
C ASP A 162 16.06 -12.70 9.83
N PRO A 163 16.51 -12.94 11.07
CA PRO A 163 15.69 -12.69 12.25
C PRO A 163 15.46 -11.18 12.50
N ASN A 164 16.29 -10.31 11.92
CA ASN A 164 16.21 -8.87 12.13
C ASN A 164 15.44 -8.18 11.02
N ARG A 165 14.12 -8.26 11.08
CA ARG A 165 13.21 -7.64 10.10
C ARG A 165 13.07 -6.12 10.25
N ALA A 166 13.72 -5.48 11.20
CA ALA A 166 13.58 -4.05 11.49
C ALA A 166 14.10 -3.14 10.35
N GLY A 167 14.95 -3.67 9.46
CA GLY A 167 15.45 -2.98 8.28
C GLY A 167 14.62 -3.22 7.01
N LEU A 168 13.54 -3.97 7.09
CA LEU A 168 12.69 -4.26 5.94
C LEU A 168 12.03 -2.98 5.43
N ARG A 169 12.18 -2.75 4.13
CA ARG A 169 11.50 -1.67 3.43
C ARG A 169 10.26 -2.24 2.74
N ILE A 170 9.10 -1.72 3.07
CA ILE A 170 7.83 -2.17 2.50
C ILE A 170 7.20 -1.00 1.73
N GLU A 171 6.95 -1.18 0.45
CA GLU A 171 6.14 -0.26 -0.32
C GLU A 171 4.69 -0.71 -0.24
N ILE A 172 3.83 0.15 0.31
CA ILE A 172 2.40 -0.12 0.47
C ILE A 172 1.64 0.55 -0.67
N TRP A 173 0.76 -0.18 -1.32
CA TRP A 173 -0.18 0.31 -2.33
C TRP A 173 -1.61 0.11 -1.83
N VAL A 174 -2.38 1.17 -1.85
CA VAL A 174 -3.84 1.10 -1.63
C VAL A 174 -4.50 1.40 -2.97
N ALA A 175 -5.19 0.41 -3.54
CA ALA A 175 -5.91 0.61 -4.78
C ALA A 175 -6.97 1.69 -4.60
N CYS A 176 -6.98 2.69 -5.46
CA CYS A 176 -7.83 3.86 -5.30
C CYS A 176 -8.44 4.33 -6.63
N ARG A 177 -9.45 5.18 -6.55
CA ARG A 177 -10.00 5.92 -7.68
C ARG A 177 -10.37 7.33 -7.25
N LYS A 178 -10.35 8.27 -8.17
CA LYS A 178 -10.79 9.64 -7.93
C LYS A 178 -12.33 9.68 -7.82
N THR A 179 -12.83 10.38 -6.79
CA THR A 179 -14.27 10.61 -6.56
C THR A 179 -14.82 11.70 -7.46
#